data_f9122e1f753a2c2bc9e4ff716518afa0
#
_entry.id   f9122e1f753a2c2bc9e4ff716518afa0
#
_cell.length_a   1.000
_cell.length_b   1.000
_cell.length_c   1.000
_cell.angle_alpha   90.00
_cell.angle_beta   90.00
_cell.angle_gamma   90.00
#
_symmetry.space_group_name_H-M   'P 1'
#
loop_
_entity.id
_entity.type
_entity.pdbx_description
1 polymer ?
#
loop_
_entity_poly.entity_id
_entity_poly.type
_entity_poly.pdbx_seq_one_letter_code
_entity_poly.pdbx_strand_id
1 'polypeptide(L)'
;NWATQTVSQVDFTSYDNSDSREQLVESGVILKKNTNPSVDFEPEYIAVGDKTAYVTLQEANAIAVIDLNQQSLTGVYSAGYEDYSTCAVDIDKKDEAYKPAVYETLRGIRMPDGIATYHINGVDYIVTANEGDSREWGEYLNEDERNFKQERLQPKTVD
;
A
#
# COMPACT_ATOMS: atom_id res chain seq x y z
N ASN A 1 3.92 18.86 19.02
CA ASN A 1 3.00 19.83 19.63
C ASN A 1 3.71 21.16 19.83
N TRP A 2 3.28 22.20 19.14
CA TRP A 2 3.92 23.53 19.17
C TRP A 2 3.80 24.21 20.54
N ALA A 3 2.68 24.02 21.23
CA ALA A 3 2.46 24.69 22.52
C ALA A 3 3.33 24.08 23.64
N THR A 4 3.59 22.81 23.60
CA THR A 4 4.40 22.08 24.60
C THR A 4 5.84 21.83 24.13
N GLN A 5 6.14 22.11 22.86
CA GLN A 5 7.41 21.79 22.18
C GLN A 5 7.79 20.29 22.33
N THR A 6 6.78 19.41 22.36
CA THR A 6 6.98 17.97 22.46
C THR A 6 6.82 17.29 21.11
N VAL A 7 7.60 16.24 20.88
CA VAL A 7 7.49 15.33 19.74
C VAL A 7 7.09 13.96 20.27
N SER A 8 6.10 13.35 19.66
CA SER A 8 5.73 11.96 19.92
C SER A 8 6.04 11.14 18.67
N GLN A 9 6.64 9.98 18.86
CA GLN A 9 6.92 9.05 17.78
C GLN A 9 5.84 7.97 17.74
N VAL A 10 5.35 7.66 16.55
CA VAL A 10 4.50 6.50 16.27
C VAL A 10 5.29 5.55 15.38
N ASP A 11 5.36 4.29 15.74
CA ASP A 11 6.09 3.26 15.01
C ASP A 11 5.23 2.05 14.67
N PHE A 12 5.79 1.10 13.94
CA PHE A 12 5.10 -0.10 13.46
C PHE A 12 5.57 -1.39 14.15
N THR A 13 6.31 -1.29 15.24
CA THR A 13 6.91 -2.47 15.93
C THR A 13 5.88 -3.46 16.46
N SER A 14 4.64 -3.03 16.68
CA SER A 14 3.52 -3.92 17.04
C SER A 14 3.21 -4.99 15.98
N TYR A 15 3.65 -4.78 14.74
CA TYR A 15 3.45 -5.72 13.63
C TYR A 15 4.63 -6.67 13.38
N ASP A 16 5.72 -6.56 14.14
CA ASP A 16 6.93 -7.37 13.93
C ASP A 16 6.81 -8.82 14.37
N ASN A 17 5.73 -9.18 15.07
CA ASN A 17 5.45 -10.56 15.41
C ASN A 17 4.84 -11.34 14.23
N SER A 18 5.01 -12.66 14.22
CA SER A 18 4.58 -13.54 13.12
C SER A 18 3.09 -13.43 12.81
N ASP A 19 2.25 -13.43 13.85
CA ASP A 19 0.79 -13.46 13.69
C ASP A 19 0.26 -12.17 13.07
N SER A 20 0.73 -11.02 13.54
CA SER A 20 0.38 -9.70 12.98
C SER A 20 0.88 -9.55 11.55
N ARG A 21 2.09 -10.04 11.28
CA ARG A 21 2.66 -10.04 9.93
C ARG A 21 1.84 -10.88 8.96
N GLU A 22 1.43 -12.08 9.36
CA GLU A 22 0.59 -12.98 8.56
C GLU A 22 -0.77 -12.34 8.26
N GLN A 23 -1.43 -11.76 9.25
CA GLN A 23 -2.69 -11.02 9.08
C GLN A 23 -2.57 -9.86 8.08
N LEU A 24 -1.48 -9.10 8.11
CA LEU A 24 -1.22 -8.05 7.13
C LEU A 24 -1.14 -8.63 5.70
N VAL A 25 -0.37 -9.69 5.50
CA VAL A 25 -0.22 -10.34 4.20
C VAL A 25 -1.55 -10.92 3.71
N GLU A 26 -2.30 -11.59 4.56
CA GLU A 26 -3.63 -12.13 4.24
C GLU A 26 -4.64 -11.03 3.85
N SER A 27 -4.53 -9.86 4.46
CA SER A 27 -5.37 -8.69 4.11
C SER A 27 -5.01 -8.05 2.77
N GLY A 28 -3.88 -8.42 2.15
CA GLY A 28 -3.40 -7.87 0.89
C GLY A 28 -2.36 -6.76 1.04
N VAL A 29 -1.78 -6.59 2.23
CA VAL A 29 -0.59 -5.76 2.44
C VAL A 29 0.63 -6.49 1.88
N ILE A 30 1.47 -5.78 1.16
CA ILE A 30 2.67 -6.34 0.54
C ILE A 30 3.86 -6.07 1.44
N LEU A 31 4.53 -7.15 1.85
CA LEU A 31 5.70 -7.09 2.71
C LEU A 31 6.88 -7.82 2.07
N LYS A 32 8.06 -7.29 2.27
CA LYS A 32 9.32 -7.94 1.90
C LYS A 32 9.48 -9.24 2.70
N LYS A 33 9.88 -10.30 2.01
CA LYS A 33 10.16 -11.59 2.65
C LYS A 33 11.29 -11.46 3.69
N ASN A 34 11.11 -12.08 4.84
CA ASN A 34 12.08 -12.12 5.94
C ASN A 34 12.48 -10.74 6.51
N THR A 35 11.62 -9.73 6.37
CA THR A 35 11.82 -8.41 6.95
C THR A 35 10.68 -8.08 7.91
N ASN A 36 11.00 -7.42 9.01
CA ASN A 36 9.99 -6.92 9.93
C ASN A 36 9.18 -5.79 9.30
N PRO A 37 7.86 -5.75 9.46
CA PRO A 37 7.02 -4.67 8.96
C PRO A 37 7.49 -3.27 9.38
N SER A 38 7.97 -3.10 10.61
CA SER A 38 8.48 -1.82 11.11
C SER A 38 9.72 -1.30 10.36
N VAL A 39 10.45 -2.19 9.70
CA VAL A 39 11.63 -1.86 8.89
C VAL A 39 11.28 -1.77 7.40
N ASP A 40 10.23 -2.48 6.97
CA ASP A 40 9.83 -2.60 5.58
C ASP A 40 8.87 -1.51 5.13
N PHE A 41 8.06 -0.99 6.03
CA PHE A 41 7.15 0.10 5.72
C PHE A 41 7.90 1.40 5.43
N GLU A 42 7.53 2.04 4.35
CA GLU A 42 8.06 3.33 3.90
C GLU A 42 6.92 4.34 3.96
N PRO A 43 6.74 5.08 5.09
CA PRO A 43 5.71 6.12 5.20
C PRO A 43 6.06 7.31 4.30
N GLU A 44 5.10 7.78 3.48
CA GLU A 44 5.35 8.83 2.51
C GLU A 44 4.43 10.04 2.72
N TYR A 45 3.22 10.00 2.17
CA TYR A 45 2.28 11.12 2.25
C TYR A 45 1.35 10.99 3.46
N ILE A 46 0.96 12.15 3.99
CA ILE A 46 0.07 12.25 5.15
C ILE A 46 -1.10 13.18 4.84
N ALA A 47 -2.31 12.70 5.10
CA ALA A 47 -3.52 13.53 5.15
C ALA A 47 -4.12 13.50 6.55
N VAL A 48 -4.66 14.62 6.98
CA VAL A 48 -5.21 14.78 8.34
C VAL A 48 -6.71 15.07 8.26
N GLY A 49 -7.51 14.22 8.91
CA GLY A 49 -8.92 14.43 9.17
C GLY A 49 -9.17 15.17 10.49
N ASP A 50 -10.34 14.99 11.08
CA ASP A 50 -10.68 15.69 12.34
C ASP A 50 -9.80 15.23 13.52
N LYS A 51 -9.67 13.93 13.73
CA LYS A 51 -8.92 13.33 14.85
C LYS A 51 -7.94 12.25 14.42
N THR A 52 -7.78 12.06 13.14
CA THR A 52 -7.07 10.93 12.55
C THR A 52 -6.11 11.43 11.49
N ALA A 53 -4.90 10.89 11.49
CA ALA A 53 -3.99 11.02 10.36
C ALA A 53 -3.96 9.69 9.56
N TYR A 54 -3.88 9.83 8.25
CA TYR A 54 -3.80 8.74 7.29
C TYR A 54 -2.47 8.86 6.55
N VAL A 55 -1.70 7.80 6.54
CA VAL A 55 -0.34 7.79 5.97
C VAL A 55 -0.28 6.71 4.89
N THR A 56 0.12 7.08 3.69
CA THR A 56 0.35 6.11 2.64
C THR A 56 1.64 5.33 2.88
N LEU A 57 1.55 4.02 2.66
CA LEU A 57 2.64 3.06 2.65
C LEU A 57 2.62 2.45 1.24
N GLN A 58 3.14 3.21 0.26
CA GLN A 58 2.92 2.93 -1.18
C GLN A 58 3.36 1.52 -1.54
N GLU A 59 4.61 1.17 -1.30
CA GLU A 59 5.18 -0.13 -1.67
C GLU A 59 4.59 -1.31 -0.88
N ALA A 60 3.95 -1.00 0.25
CA ALA A 60 3.20 -2.00 1.00
C ALA A 60 1.74 -2.13 0.54
N ASN A 61 1.30 -1.34 -0.44
CA ASN A 61 -0.10 -1.27 -0.88
C ASN A 61 -1.05 -1.06 0.30
N ALA A 62 -0.74 -0.12 1.19
CA ALA A 62 -1.44 0.04 2.45
C ALA A 62 -1.57 1.49 2.90
N ILE A 63 -2.44 1.71 3.88
CA ILE A 63 -2.62 2.98 4.58
C ILE A 63 -2.55 2.74 6.07
N ALA A 64 -1.66 3.46 6.75
CA ALA A 64 -1.62 3.49 8.20
C ALA A 64 -2.58 4.55 8.75
N VAL A 65 -3.27 4.23 9.83
CA VAL A 65 -4.24 5.08 10.51
C VAL A 65 -3.75 5.39 11.91
N ILE A 66 -3.65 6.68 12.24
CA ILE A 66 -3.09 7.18 13.50
C ILE A 66 -4.17 8.00 14.22
N ASP A 67 -4.46 7.66 15.47
CA ASP A 67 -5.26 8.49 16.37
C ASP A 67 -4.41 9.66 16.89
N LEU A 68 -4.78 10.89 16.53
CA LEU A 68 -4.04 12.10 16.90
C LEU A 68 -4.22 12.48 18.38
N ASN A 69 -5.31 12.08 19.03
CA ASN A 69 -5.53 12.34 20.45
C ASN A 69 -4.70 11.39 21.31
N GLN A 70 -4.68 10.09 20.95
CA GLN A 70 -3.92 9.07 21.66
C GLN A 70 -2.46 9.03 21.22
N GLN A 71 -2.14 9.67 20.08
CA GLN A 71 -0.80 9.65 19.48
C GLN A 71 -0.29 8.22 19.25
N SER A 72 -1.17 7.39 18.73
CA SER A 72 -0.92 5.95 18.54
C SER A 72 -1.42 5.44 17.21
N LEU A 73 -0.76 4.40 16.70
CA LEU A 73 -1.17 3.66 15.52
C LEU A 73 -2.45 2.89 15.83
N THR A 74 -3.51 3.15 15.07
CA THR A 74 -4.78 2.42 15.18
C THR A 74 -4.77 1.15 14.35
N GLY A 75 -4.15 1.18 13.16
CA GLY A 75 -4.04 0.02 12.29
C GLY A 75 -3.34 0.32 10.97
N VAL A 76 -3.03 -0.75 10.26
CA VAL A 76 -2.54 -0.73 8.87
C VAL A 76 -3.54 -1.51 8.03
N TYR A 77 -4.03 -0.89 6.97
CA TYR A 77 -5.10 -1.43 6.13
C TYR A 77 -4.63 -1.51 4.68
N SER A 78 -4.88 -2.65 4.04
CA SER A 78 -4.60 -2.81 2.62
C SER A 78 -5.40 -1.81 1.78
N ALA A 79 -4.77 -1.22 0.77
CA ALA A 79 -5.46 -0.41 -0.23
C ALA A 79 -6.31 -1.28 -1.19
N GLY A 80 -6.18 -2.60 -1.12
CA GLY A 80 -6.92 -3.56 -1.93
C GLY A 80 -6.41 -3.64 -3.38
N TYR A 81 -7.26 -4.18 -4.23
CA TYR A 81 -6.93 -4.45 -5.63
C TYR A 81 -8.04 -3.94 -6.54
N GLU A 82 -7.68 -3.55 -7.75
CA GLU A 82 -8.64 -3.35 -8.84
C GLU A 82 -8.95 -4.70 -9.48
N ASP A 83 -10.22 -4.97 -9.69
CA ASP A 83 -10.69 -6.23 -10.27
C ASP A 83 -11.01 -6.06 -11.75
N TYR A 84 -10.10 -6.49 -12.62
CA TYR A 84 -10.28 -6.40 -14.07
C TYR A 84 -11.19 -7.50 -14.66
N SER A 85 -11.79 -8.34 -13.82
CA SER A 85 -12.90 -9.21 -14.26
C SER A 85 -14.22 -8.44 -14.42
N THR A 86 -14.33 -7.28 -13.78
CA THR A 86 -15.53 -6.43 -13.79
C THR A 86 -15.32 -5.08 -14.46
N CYS A 87 -14.07 -4.66 -14.65
CA CYS A 87 -13.69 -3.39 -15.27
C CYS A 87 -12.76 -3.67 -16.45
N ALA A 88 -13.17 -3.20 -17.64
CA ALA A 88 -12.37 -3.38 -18.84
C ALA A 88 -11.14 -2.47 -18.83
N VAL A 89 -10.00 -3.02 -19.19
CA VAL A 89 -8.72 -2.32 -19.31
C VAL A 89 -8.00 -2.73 -20.58
N ASP A 90 -7.29 -1.79 -21.20
CA ASP A 90 -6.37 -2.06 -22.29
C ASP A 90 -4.96 -2.20 -21.71
N ILE A 91 -4.43 -3.42 -21.72
CA ILE A 91 -3.10 -3.73 -21.18
C ILE A 91 -2.02 -3.88 -22.25
N ASP A 92 -2.42 -3.88 -23.53
CA ASP A 92 -1.48 -4.01 -24.64
C ASP A 92 -1.19 -2.64 -25.29
N LYS A 93 -0.10 -2.03 -24.85
CA LYS A 93 0.38 -0.76 -25.41
C LYS A 93 1.17 -0.88 -26.73
N LYS A 94 1.30 -2.09 -27.30
CA LYS A 94 2.14 -2.35 -28.47
C LYS A 94 1.33 -2.41 -29.78
N ASP A 95 0.07 -2.74 -29.70
CA ASP A 95 -0.78 -2.92 -30.92
C ASP A 95 -1.31 -1.60 -31.50
N GLU A 96 -1.00 -0.46 -30.85
CA GLU A 96 -1.41 0.91 -31.26
C GLU A 96 -2.91 1.08 -31.43
N ALA A 97 -3.72 0.22 -30.85
CA ALA A 97 -5.17 0.23 -30.92
C ALA A 97 -5.81 0.14 -29.53
N TYR A 98 -6.71 1.06 -29.20
CA TYR A 98 -7.45 1.00 -27.95
C TYR A 98 -8.49 -0.12 -27.98
N LYS A 99 -8.22 -1.23 -27.27
CA LYS A 99 -9.05 -2.44 -27.21
C LYS A 99 -9.26 -2.92 -25.77
N PRO A 100 -10.02 -2.19 -24.95
CA PRO A 100 -10.25 -2.62 -23.57
C PRO A 100 -10.98 -3.96 -23.52
N ALA A 101 -10.50 -4.84 -22.65
CA ALA A 101 -11.09 -6.16 -22.39
C ALA A 101 -11.17 -6.43 -20.89
N VAL A 102 -12.01 -7.37 -20.51
CA VAL A 102 -12.06 -7.90 -19.12
C VAL A 102 -11.20 -9.14 -19.02
N TYR A 103 -10.57 -9.31 -17.86
CA TYR A 103 -9.65 -10.40 -17.59
C TYR A 103 -10.01 -11.05 -16.26
N GLU A 104 -10.54 -12.27 -16.28
CA GLU A 104 -11.11 -12.94 -15.10
C GLU A 104 -10.15 -13.10 -13.92
N THR A 105 -8.88 -13.28 -14.20
CA THR A 105 -7.86 -13.54 -13.16
C THR A 105 -6.90 -12.38 -12.91
N LEU A 106 -7.06 -11.27 -13.63
CA LEU A 106 -6.17 -10.12 -13.50
C LEU A 106 -6.63 -9.21 -12.36
N ARG A 107 -5.68 -8.82 -11.51
CA ARG A 107 -5.87 -7.83 -10.44
C ARG A 107 -4.81 -6.76 -10.55
N GLY A 108 -5.22 -5.51 -10.42
CA GLY A 108 -4.30 -4.36 -10.34
C GLY A 108 -4.00 -4.01 -8.88
N ILE A 109 -2.74 -3.94 -8.51
CA ILE A 109 -2.32 -3.46 -7.21
C ILE A 109 -2.43 -1.93 -7.23
N ARG A 110 -3.06 -1.34 -6.21
CA ARG A 110 -3.34 0.10 -6.21
C ARG A 110 -2.11 0.95 -5.94
N MET A 111 -1.28 0.59 -4.97
CA MET A 111 -0.08 1.31 -4.57
C MET A 111 -0.38 2.81 -4.37
N PRO A 112 -1.07 3.18 -3.27
CA PRO A 112 -1.49 4.55 -3.02
C PRO A 112 -0.31 5.44 -2.72
N ASP A 113 -0.14 6.53 -3.48
CA ASP A 113 0.86 7.58 -3.28
C ASP A 113 0.22 8.82 -2.64
N GLY A 114 -0.01 9.87 -3.40
CA GLY A 114 -0.64 11.09 -2.87
C GLY A 114 -2.00 10.84 -2.21
N ILE A 115 -2.24 11.44 -1.05
CA ILE A 115 -3.46 11.26 -0.27
C ILE A 115 -4.05 12.60 0.14
N ALA A 116 -5.38 12.69 0.12
CA ALA A 116 -6.14 13.81 0.66
C ALA A 116 -7.34 13.32 1.48
N THR A 117 -7.80 14.16 2.41
CA THR A 117 -9.00 13.90 3.20
C THR A 117 -10.09 14.95 2.91
N TYR A 118 -11.34 14.52 3.01
CA TYR A 118 -12.47 15.42 3.09
C TYR A 118 -13.50 14.89 4.08
N HIS A 119 -14.27 15.78 4.71
CA HIS A 119 -15.23 15.44 5.76
C HIS A 119 -16.64 15.73 5.31
N ILE A 120 -17.54 14.74 5.37
CA ILE A 120 -18.95 14.88 5.04
C ILE A 120 -19.80 14.16 6.10
N ASN A 121 -20.78 14.87 6.66
CA ASN A 121 -21.76 14.32 7.60
C ASN A 121 -21.14 13.55 8.79
N GLY A 122 -20.04 14.04 9.34
CA GLY A 122 -19.37 13.42 10.49
C GLY A 122 -18.47 12.24 10.13
N VAL A 123 -18.22 11.99 8.84
CA VAL A 123 -17.36 10.90 8.34
C VAL A 123 -16.19 11.49 7.55
N ASP A 124 -15.00 11.03 7.90
CA ASP A 124 -13.80 11.30 7.10
C ASP A 124 -13.72 10.33 5.92
N TYR A 125 -13.48 10.89 4.76
CA TYR A 125 -13.17 10.15 3.54
C TYR A 125 -11.75 10.44 3.11
N ILE A 126 -11.09 9.44 2.59
CA ILE A 126 -9.76 9.57 1.98
C ILE A 126 -9.85 9.35 0.48
N VAL A 127 -9.04 10.09 -0.27
CA VAL A 127 -8.83 9.92 -1.70
C VAL A 127 -7.33 9.75 -1.92
N THR A 128 -6.96 8.73 -2.67
CA THR A 128 -5.56 8.44 -3.02
C THR A 128 -5.35 8.48 -4.53
N ALA A 129 -4.19 8.96 -4.94
CA ALA A 129 -3.68 8.74 -6.28
C ALA A 129 -2.96 7.38 -6.28
N ASN A 130 -3.52 6.42 -7.01
CA ASN A 130 -2.96 5.07 -7.06
C ASN A 130 -2.08 4.94 -8.30
N GLU A 131 -0.80 4.71 -8.10
CA GLU A 131 0.17 4.64 -9.19
C GLU A 131 0.36 3.23 -9.73
N GLY A 132 0.07 2.20 -8.95
CA GLY A 132 0.35 0.81 -9.32
C GLY A 132 1.86 0.55 -9.45
N ASP A 133 2.68 1.44 -8.92
CA ASP A 133 4.12 1.34 -9.01
C ASP A 133 4.66 0.25 -8.06
N SER A 134 5.71 -0.40 -8.48
CA SER A 134 6.32 -1.47 -7.71
C SER A 134 7.56 -0.97 -7.01
N ARG A 135 7.82 -1.51 -5.81
CA ARG A 135 9.06 -1.22 -5.08
C ARG A 135 10.29 -1.37 -5.96
N GLU A 136 11.11 -0.34 -5.96
CA GLU A 136 12.41 -0.39 -6.61
C GLU A 136 13.48 -0.96 -5.66
N TRP A 137 14.32 -1.81 -6.19
CA TRP A 137 15.40 -2.44 -5.47
C TRP A 137 16.73 -1.87 -5.97
N GLY A 138 17.62 -1.52 -5.06
CA GLY A 138 18.96 -1.06 -5.39
C GLY A 138 19.82 -2.14 -6.10
N GLU A 139 21.00 -1.76 -6.54
CA GLU A 139 21.91 -2.63 -7.29
C GLU A 139 22.39 -3.89 -6.53
N TYR A 140 22.33 -3.85 -5.21
CA TYR A 140 22.82 -4.91 -4.31
C TYR A 140 21.67 -5.76 -3.74
N LEU A 141 20.81 -6.26 -4.63
CA LEU A 141 19.77 -7.20 -4.22
C LEU A 141 20.37 -8.57 -3.94
N ASN A 142 19.95 -9.21 -2.86
CA ASN A 142 20.23 -10.63 -2.69
C ASN A 142 19.43 -11.45 -3.73
N GLU A 143 19.77 -12.72 -3.88
CA GLU A 143 19.20 -13.58 -4.92
C GLU A 143 17.68 -13.76 -4.76
N ASP A 144 17.19 -13.80 -3.53
CA ASP A 144 15.76 -13.91 -3.21
C ASP A 144 14.98 -12.66 -3.64
N GLU A 145 15.56 -11.48 -3.45
CA GLU A 145 14.95 -10.21 -3.86
C GLU A 145 14.89 -10.06 -5.37
N ARG A 146 15.92 -10.51 -6.07
CA ARG A 146 15.92 -10.56 -7.55
C ARG A 146 14.83 -11.49 -8.08
N ASN A 147 14.67 -12.64 -7.49
CA ASN A 147 13.65 -13.62 -7.87
C ASN A 147 12.24 -13.05 -7.62
N PHE A 148 12.02 -12.35 -6.51
CA PHE A 148 10.75 -11.69 -6.23
C PHE A 148 10.39 -10.65 -7.30
N LYS A 149 11.33 -9.81 -7.74
CA LYS A 149 11.13 -8.83 -8.81
C LYS A 149 10.83 -9.52 -10.16
N GLN A 150 11.54 -10.60 -10.47
CA GLN A 150 11.31 -11.37 -11.70
C GLN A 150 9.95 -12.08 -11.69
N GLU A 151 9.53 -12.65 -10.57
CA GLU A 151 8.22 -13.28 -10.44
C GLU A 151 7.06 -12.30 -10.58
N ARG A 152 7.23 -11.05 -10.17
CA ARG A 152 6.23 -9.99 -10.35
C ARG A 152 6.13 -9.50 -11.79
N LEU A 153 7.24 -9.51 -12.53
CA LEU A 153 7.32 -8.98 -13.90
C LEU A 153 6.99 -10.05 -14.95
N GLN A 154 6.94 -11.32 -14.58
CA GLN A 154 6.52 -12.39 -15.49
C GLN A 154 5.03 -12.68 -15.27
N PRO A 155 4.17 -12.44 -16.27
CA PRO A 155 2.83 -13.00 -16.22
C PRO A 155 2.98 -14.52 -16.07
N LYS A 156 2.48 -15.07 -14.96
CA LYS A 156 2.34 -16.52 -14.86
C LYS A 156 1.37 -16.93 -15.95
N THR A 157 1.89 -17.54 -17.02
CA THR A 157 1.05 -18.34 -17.90
C THR A 157 0.50 -19.48 -17.03
N VAL A 158 -0.77 -19.43 -16.76
CA VAL A 158 -1.50 -20.56 -16.20
C VAL A 158 -1.78 -21.46 -17.40
N ASP A 159 -1.09 -22.61 -17.45
CA ASP A 159 -1.42 -23.70 -18.37
C ASP A 159 -2.80 -24.30 -18.02
#